data_811a1cdffc71141991fd235d4c151867
#
_entry.id   811a1cdffc71141991fd235d4c151867
#
_cell.length_a   1.000
_cell.length_b   1.000
_cell.length_c   1.000
_cell.angle_alpha   90.00
_cell.angle_beta   90.00
_cell.angle_gamma   90.00
#
_symmetry.space_group_name_H-M   'P 1'
#
loop_
_entity.id
_entity.type
_entity.pdbx_description
1 polymer ?
#
loop_
_entity_poly.entity_id
_entity_poly.type
_entity_poly.pdbx_seq_one_letter_code
_entity_poly.pdbx_strand_id
1 'polypeptide(L)'
;IELIRILDEYGILATFNLNSGWVAPEGTVYPAGTIYRRMSESAIKALYAGGRHEVASHALTHASLSAIPAPRIAYEVLADRDNLEKLFGKIVRGFAYPYGTYSDEAVDTLRTCGIAYARTVVSTHNFEIPNEWLRLNPTCHHDDPKLDELCDRFLTGKLPFGLKLFYLWGHSYEFEQHNNWEVIRAFCEKMSGKKDIWYATNIEIVDYLNASRQLRTSADGHIVFNPTATDIWVENKGEIMTIKAGETVSV
;
A
#
# COMPACT_ATOMS: atom_id res chain seq x y z
N ILE A 1 -7.04 15.83 -2.69
CA ILE A 1 -8.51 15.73 -2.74
C ILE A 1 -8.95 15.08 -4.05
N GLU A 2 -8.55 15.62 -5.21
CA GLU A 2 -9.00 15.13 -6.53
C GLU A 2 -8.66 13.65 -6.75
N LEU A 3 -7.46 13.20 -6.41
CA LEU A 3 -7.06 11.79 -6.54
C LEU A 3 -8.00 10.85 -5.78
N ILE A 4 -8.33 11.18 -4.52
CA ILE A 4 -9.26 10.36 -3.72
C ILE A 4 -10.64 10.31 -4.39
N ARG A 5 -11.14 11.45 -4.90
CA ARG A 5 -12.42 11.50 -5.60
C ARG A 5 -12.44 10.58 -6.83
N ILE A 6 -11.37 10.57 -7.62
CA ILE A 6 -11.23 9.68 -8.78
C ILE A 6 -11.21 8.21 -8.33
N LEU A 7 -10.37 7.86 -7.36
CA LEU A 7 -10.28 6.50 -6.86
C LEU A 7 -11.61 5.97 -6.30
N ASP A 8 -12.34 6.82 -5.55
CA ASP A 8 -13.65 6.49 -5.00
C ASP A 8 -14.71 6.28 -6.09
N GLU A 9 -14.70 7.09 -7.15
CA GLU A 9 -15.58 6.97 -8.31
C GLU A 9 -15.47 5.59 -8.96
N TYR A 10 -14.26 5.06 -9.06
CA TYR A 10 -13.98 3.76 -9.66
C TYR A 10 -13.90 2.59 -8.66
N GLY A 11 -14.08 2.85 -7.37
CA GLY A 11 -14.04 1.81 -6.34
C GLY A 11 -12.65 1.24 -6.06
N ILE A 12 -11.57 1.95 -6.42
CA ILE A 12 -10.19 1.54 -6.20
C ILE A 12 -9.71 2.05 -4.84
N LEU A 13 -9.15 1.16 -4.03
CA LEU A 13 -8.54 1.51 -2.75
C LEU A 13 -7.08 1.91 -2.95
N ALA A 14 -6.58 2.77 -2.05
CA ALA A 14 -5.20 3.22 -2.09
C ALA A 14 -4.63 3.39 -0.67
N THR A 15 -3.30 3.43 -0.61
CA THR A 15 -2.53 3.79 0.58
C THR A 15 -1.91 5.16 0.38
N PHE A 16 -2.16 6.06 1.32
CA PHE A 16 -1.60 7.43 1.33
C PHE A 16 -0.53 7.55 2.42
N ASN A 17 0.69 7.86 2.01
CA ASN A 17 1.82 8.01 2.91
C ASN A 17 1.95 9.48 3.32
N LEU A 18 1.86 9.75 4.63
CA LEU A 18 1.86 11.09 5.19
C LEU A 18 3.11 11.35 6.05
N ASN A 19 3.55 12.61 6.06
CA ASN A 19 4.57 13.12 6.98
C ASN A 19 3.86 14.00 8.02
N SER A 20 3.66 13.52 9.22
CA SER A 20 2.91 14.27 10.24
C SER A 20 3.64 15.53 10.73
N GLY A 21 4.97 15.57 10.62
CA GLY A 21 5.77 16.75 10.93
C GLY A 21 5.60 17.92 9.95
N TRP A 22 4.90 17.69 8.82
CA TRP A 22 4.68 18.71 7.79
C TRP A 22 3.20 19.10 7.65
N VAL A 23 2.38 18.78 8.63
CA VAL A 23 0.99 19.25 8.69
C VAL A 23 0.98 20.78 8.82
N ALA A 24 0.17 21.45 7.97
CA ALA A 24 0.07 22.89 7.99
C ALA A 24 -0.73 23.38 9.22
N PRO A 25 -0.41 24.55 9.78
CA PRO A 25 -1.26 25.19 10.77
C PRO A 25 -2.70 25.38 10.26
N GLU A 26 -3.67 25.34 11.16
CA GLU A 26 -5.07 25.64 10.81
C GLU A 26 -5.21 27.03 10.21
N GLY A 27 -6.05 27.15 9.19
CA GLY A 27 -6.26 28.41 8.49
C GLY A 27 -5.16 28.82 7.51
N THR A 28 -4.15 27.96 7.25
CA THR A 28 -3.12 28.25 6.25
C THR A 28 -3.75 28.47 4.87
N VAL A 29 -3.44 29.61 4.26
CA VAL A 29 -3.89 29.98 2.90
C VAL A 29 -2.69 29.99 1.97
N TYR A 30 -2.82 29.33 0.84
CA TYR A 30 -1.79 29.29 -0.20
C TYR A 30 -2.17 30.21 -1.37
N PRO A 31 -1.21 30.89 -1.99
CA PRO A 31 -1.45 31.65 -3.23
C PRO A 31 -2.07 30.77 -4.32
N ALA A 32 -2.85 31.37 -5.21
CA ALA A 32 -3.39 30.68 -6.37
C ALA A 32 -2.25 30.06 -7.21
N GLY A 33 -2.45 28.83 -7.70
CA GLY A 33 -1.44 28.09 -8.49
C GLY A 33 -0.34 27.40 -7.66
N THR A 34 -0.36 27.50 -6.32
CA THR A 34 0.57 26.74 -5.48
C THR A 34 0.28 25.24 -5.61
N ILE A 35 1.24 24.45 -6.10
CA ILE A 35 1.12 23.00 -6.27
C ILE A 35 1.41 22.28 -4.96
N TYR A 36 2.54 22.58 -4.32
CA TYR A 36 2.99 21.93 -3.09
C TYR A 36 2.29 22.55 -1.87
N ARG A 37 1.05 22.10 -1.63
CA ARG A 37 0.25 22.54 -0.48
C ARG A 37 0.24 21.47 0.59
N ARG A 38 0.42 21.87 1.84
CA ARG A 38 0.24 21.01 3.02
C ARG A 38 -1.17 21.23 3.57
N MET A 39 -1.78 20.15 4.02
CA MET A 39 -3.11 20.19 4.62
C MET A 39 -2.99 20.41 6.13
N SER A 40 -3.98 21.08 6.71
CA SER A 40 -4.11 21.15 8.16
C SER A 40 -4.62 19.82 8.73
N GLU A 41 -4.51 19.66 10.06
CA GLU A 41 -4.98 18.46 10.74
C GLU A 41 -6.46 18.21 10.52
N SER A 42 -7.30 19.24 10.64
CA SER A 42 -8.74 19.15 10.42
C SER A 42 -9.08 18.74 8.98
N ALA A 43 -8.35 19.27 8.00
CA ALA A 43 -8.54 18.93 6.59
C ALA A 43 -8.12 17.48 6.30
N ILE A 44 -7.02 16.99 6.88
CA ILE A 44 -6.58 15.61 6.78
C ILE A 44 -7.62 14.66 7.41
N LYS A 45 -8.08 14.95 8.62
CA LYS A 45 -9.14 14.17 9.29
C LYS A 45 -10.40 14.08 8.43
N ALA A 46 -10.87 15.19 7.90
CA ALA A 46 -12.06 15.22 7.05
C ALA A 46 -11.88 14.41 5.76
N LEU A 47 -10.69 14.50 5.14
CA LEU A 47 -10.40 13.81 3.88
C LEU A 47 -10.41 12.28 4.03
N TYR A 48 -9.94 11.77 5.15
CA TYR A 48 -9.84 10.32 5.41
C TYR A 48 -10.93 9.79 6.36
N ALA A 49 -11.93 10.59 6.72
CA ALA A 49 -12.99 10.21 7.66
C ALA A 49 -13.77 8.95 7.24
N GLY A 50 -13.90 8.70 5.93
CA GLY A 50 -14.57 7.51 5.40
C GLY A 50 -13.85 6.20 5.66
N GLY A 51 -12.58 6.24 6.03
CA GLY A 51 -11.76 5.08 6.39
C GLY A 51 -11.57 4.05 5.29
N ARG A 52 -11.91 4.37 4.05
CA ARG A 52 -11.78 3.49 2.88
C ARG A 52 -10.33 3.26 2.48
N HIS A 53 -9.56 4.33 2.49
CA HIS A 53 -8.15 4.29 2.13
C HIS A 53 -7.28 4.09 3.37
N GLU A 54 -6.12 3.49 3.18
CA GLU A 54 -5.12 3.38 4.22
C GLU A 54 -4.34 4.69 4.33
N VAL A 55 -4.05 5.10 5.57
CA VAL A 55 -3.03 6.10 5.88
C VAL A 55 -1.81 5.38 6.43
N ALA A 56 -0.66 5.63 5.83
CA ALA A 56 0.63 5.07 6.21
C ALA A 56 1.66 6.17 6.47
N SER A 57 2.75 5.83 7.13
CA SER A 57 3.84 6.76 7.47
C SER A 57 4.78 7.01 6.30
N HIS A 58 5.39 8.20 6.28
CA HIS A 58 6.45 8.58 5.35
C HIS A 58 7.62 9.29 6.06
N ALA A 59 7.91 8.88 7.29
CA ALA A 59 8.77 9.53 8.27
C ALA A 59 8.26 10.91 8.71
N LEU A 60 8.59 11.32 9.91
CA LEU A 60 8.11 12.58 10.53
C LEU A 60 8.43 13.79 9.66
N THR A 61 9.69 13.90 9.22
CA THR A 61 10.20 15.09 8.51
C THR A 61 10.68 14.80 7.09
N HIS A 62 10.26 13.65 6.50
CA HIS A 62 10.73 13.21 5.19
C HIS A 62 12.26 13.04 5.12
N ALA A 63 12.89 12.60 6.23
CA ALA A 63 14.33 12.41 6.28
C ALA A 63 14.78 11.23 5.40
N SER A 64 15.95 11.36 4.75
CA SER A 64 16.58 10.24 4.04
C SER A 64 17.11 9.22 5.06
N LEU A 65 16.41 8.08 5.19
CA LEU A 65 16.74 7.09 6.22
C LEU A 65 18.09 6.38 6.00
N SER A 66 18.59 6.35 4.76
CA SER A 66 19.93 5.82 4.46
C SER A 66 21.07 6.75 4.88
N ALA A 67 20.79 8.00 5.26
CA ALA A 67 21.76 9.03 5.59
C ALA A 67 21.80 9.38 7.09
N ILE A 68 21.00 8.72 7.93
CA ILE A 68 20.89 9.00 9.37
C ILE A 68 21.04 7.69 10.17
N PRO A 69 21.55 7.76 11.41
CA PRO A 69 21.76 6.56 12.23
C PRO A 69 20.47 5.97 12.80
N ALA A 70 20.47 4.68 13.15
CA ALA A 70 19.31 3.92 13.63
C ALA A 70 18.49 4.62 14.73
N PRO A 71 19.07 5.26 15.77
CA PRO A 71 18.26 5.98 16.77
C PRO A 71 17.46 7.13 16.18
N ARG A 72 17.98 7.81 15.16
CA ARG A 72 17.26 8.88 14.46
C ARG A 72 16.21 8.30 13.51
N ILE A 73 16.49 7.18 12.85
CA ILE A 73 15.48 6.45 12.04
C ILE A 73 14.31 6.06 12.92
N ALA A 74 14.57 5.44 14.07
CA ALA A 74 13.52 5.04 15.02
C ALA A 74 12.66 6.23 15.47
N TYR A 75 13.29 7.38 15.76
CA TYR A 75 12.57 8.61 16.11
C TYR A 75 11.65 9.08 14.96
N GLU A 76 12.17 9.17 13.73
CA GLU A 76 11.42 9.59 12.56
C GLU A 76 10.19 8.68 12.32
N VAL A 77 10.35 7.38 12.52
CA VAL A 77 9.29 6.39 12.32
C VAL A 77 8.28 6.41 13.45
N LEU A 78 8.73 6.31 14.71
CA LEU A 78 7.83 6.19 15.86
C LEU A 78 7.08 7.49 16.15
N ALA A 79 7.72 8.65 16.01
CA ALA A 79 7.05 9.94 16.21
C ALA A 79 5.98 10.18 15.13
N ASP A 80 6.26 9.83 13.88
CA ASP A 80 5.27 9.93 12.79
C ASP A 80 4.09 8.98 13.02
N ARG A 81 4.36 7.71 13.37
CA ARG A 81 3.33 6.74 13.72
C ARG A 81 2.44 7.22 14.86
N ASP A 82 3.03 7.66 15.98
CA ASP A 82 2.29 8.14 17.15
C ASP A 82 1.35 9.31 16.80
N ASN A 83 1.85 10.26 15.99
CA ASN A 83 1.04 11.37 15.52
C ASN A 83 -0.13 10.89 14.64
N LEU A 84 0.14 10.03 13.66
CA LEU A 84 -0.90 9.51 12.75
C LEU A 84 -1.89 8.61 13.49
N GLU A 85 -1.42 7.76 14.40
CA GLU A 85 -2.27 6.89 15.22
C GLU A 85 -3.21 7.70 16.13
N LYS A 86 -2.73 8.79 16.76
CA LYS A 86 -3.56 9.73 17.50
C LYS A 86 -4.56 10.46 16.61
N LEU A 87 -4.14 10.83 15.40
CA LEU A 87 -4.97 11.56 14.45
C LEU A 87 -6.15 10.73 13.96
N PHE A 88 -5.93 9.44 13.68
CA PHE A 88 -6.91 8.57 13.03
C PHE A 88 -7.52 7.51 13.95
N GLY A 89 -7.00 7.30 15.16
CA GLY A 89 -7.45 6.27 16.09
C GLY A 89 -7.24 4.85 15.56
N LYS A 90 -6.24 4.64 14.70
CA LYS A 90 -5.92 3.36 14.05
C LYS A 90 -4.44 3.07 14.17
N ILE A 91 -4.07 1.78 14.24
CA ILE A 91 -2.67 1.36 14.22
C ILE A 91 -2.10 1.59 12.81
N VAL A 92 -0.98 2.32 12.71
CA VAL A 92 -0.26 2.60 11.47
C VAL A 92 0.95 1.67 11.37
N ARG A 93 0.92 0.74 10.40
CA ARG A 93 1.99 -0.24 10.18
C ARG A 93 2.62 -0.17 8.79
N GLY A 94 2.08 0.68 7.93
CA GLY A 94 2.59 0.90 6.59
C GLY A 94 3.62 2.03 6.54
N PHE A 95 4.56 1.92 5.61
CA PHE A 95 5.60 2.92 5.39
C PHE A 95 5.94 3.07 3.91
N ALA A 96 6.41 4.25 3.52
CA ALA A 96 7.13 4.46 2.26
C ALA A 96 8.46 5.17 2.56
N TYR A 97 9.54 4.71 1.93
CA TYR A 97 10.85 5.33 2.13
C TYR A 97 10.90 6.71 1.47
N PRO A 98 11.22 7.80 2.23
CA PRO A 98 11.52 9.10 1.62
C PRO A 98 12.62 8.96 0.55
N TYR A 99 12.41 9.58 -0.61
CA TYR A 99 13.29 9.47 -1.78
C TYR A 99 13.46 8.04 -2.34
N GLY A 100 12.77 7.05 -1.80
CA GLY A 100 12.94 5.64 -2.12
C GLY A 100 14.25 5.03 -1.64
N THR A 101 15.07 5.76 -0.87
CA THR A 101 16.38 5.32 -0.39
C THR A 101 16.29 4.66 0.98
N TYR A 102 17.00 3.54 1.15
CA TYR A 102 17.09 2.82 2.41
C TYR A 102 18.42 2.07 2.53
N SER A 103 18.74 1.62 3.73
CA SER A 103 19.86 0.74 4.06
C SER A 103 19.35 -0.49 4.80
N ASP A 104 20.15 -1.53 4.96
CA ASP A 104 19.78 -2.69 5.77
C ASP A 104 19.50 -2.29 7.21
N GLU A 105 20.28 -1.34 7.78
CA GLU A 105 20.03 -0.76 9.10
C GLU A 105 18.64 -0.08 9.17
N ALA A 106 18.23 0.64 8.13
CA ALA A 106 16.91 1.24 8.08
C ALA A 106 15.81 0.17 8.04
N VAL A 107 15.96 -0.88 7.23
CA VAL A 107 15.01 -2.01 7.17
C VAL A 107 14.87 -2.68 8.53
N ASP A 108 15.96 -2.98 9.22
CA ASP A 108 15.95 -3.63 10.53
C ASP A 108 15.34 -2.71 11.61
N THR A 109 15.61 -1.41 11.53
CA THR A 109 15.01 -0.42 12.42
C THR A 109 13.49 -0.33 12.20
N LEU A 110 13.01 -0.28 10.95
CA LEU A 110 11.58 -0.28 10.64
C LEU A 110 10.89 -1.53 11.19
N ARG A 111 11.51 -2.72 11.02
CA ARG A 111 11.01 -3.99 11.58
C ARG A 111 10.87 -3.90 13.10
N THR A 112 11.88 -3.39 13.78
CA THR A 112 11.88 -3.20 15.25
C THR A 112 10.83 -2.18 15.68
N CYS A 113 10.57 -1.15 14.89
CA CYS A 113 9.51 -0.16 15.10
C CYS A 113 8.10 -0.69 14.75
N GLY A 114 7.93 -1.97 14.39
CA GLY A 114 6.63 -2.59 14.12
C GLY A 114 6.00 -2.19 12.78
N ILE A 115 6.80 -1.77 11.81
CA ILE A 115 6.36 -1.56 10.42
C ILE A 115 6.22 -2.91 9.74
N ALA A 116 5.07 -3.13 9.10
CA ALA A 116 4.75 -4.39 8.42
C ALA A 116 5.22 -4.42 6.97
N TYR A 117 5.23 -3.28 6.30
CA TYR A 117 5.73 -3.14 4.93
C TYR A 117 6.32 -1.73 4.69
N ALA A 118 7.25 -1.64 3.74
CA ALA A 118 7.83 -0.37 3.33
C ALA A 118 8.04 -0.31 1.81
N ARG A 119 7.36 0.63 1.14
CA ARG A 119 7.41 0.84 -0.30
C ARG A 119 8.71 1.51 -0.71
N THR A 120 9.34 0.96 -1.74
CA THR A 120 10.48 1.54 -2.47
C THR A 120 10.01 2.26 -3.74
N VAL A 121 10.94 2.74 -4.57
CA VAL A 121 10.64 3.38 -5.87
C VAL A 121 11.13 2.55 -7.07
N VAL A 122 11.53 1.31 -6.84
CA VAL A 122 12.09 0.46 -7.90
C VAL A 122 10.95 -0.17 -8.70
N SER A 123 10.72 0.31 -9.93
CA SER A 123 9.75 -0.29 -10.85
C SER A 123 10.22 -1.65 -11.31
N THR A 124 9.44 -2.69 -10.99
CA THR A 124 9.78 -4.09 -11.35
C THR A 124 9.28 -4.49 -12.74
N HIS A 125 8.23 -3.84 -13.22
CA HIS A 125 7.48 -4.21 -14.43
C HIS A 125 7.01 -5.66 -14.43
N ASN A 126 6.86 -6.26 -13.24
CA ASN A 126 6.29 -7.60 -13.05
C ASN A 126 5.16 -7.57 -12.01
N PHE A 127 4.57 -8.73 -11.75
CA PHE A 127 3.38 -8.87 -10.90
C PHE A 127 3.61 -9.89 -9.77
N GLU A 128 4.87 -10.15 -9.43
CA GLU A 128 5.22 -11.11 -8.40
C GLU A 128 4.87 -10.59 -7.01
N ILE A 129 4.40 -11.49 -6.15
CA ILE A 129 4.21 -11.21 -4.73
C ILE A 129 5.59 -11.11 -4.07
N PRO A 130 5.90 -10.03 -3.36
CA PRO A 130 7.21 -9.86 -2.74
C PRO A 130 7.45 -10.88 -1.61
N ASN A 131 8.70 -11.28 -1.46
CA ASN A 131 9.12 -12.12 -0.34
C ASN A 131 9.49 -11.30 0.90
N GLU A 132 9.92 -10.05 0.72
CA GLU A 132 10.31 -9.12 1.80
C GLU A 132 9.43 -7.85 1.73
N TRP A 133 8.48 -7.75 2.65
CA TRP A 133 7.56 -6.62 2.69
C TRP A 133 8.21 -5.29 3.00
N LEU A 134 9.31 -5.28 3.76
CA LEU A 134 10.05 -4.03 4.04
C LEU A 134 10.89 -3.55 2.86
N ARG A 135 10.85 -4.26 1.72
CA ARG A 135 11.39 -3.85 0.41
C ARG A 135 10.32 -4.03 -0.67
N LEU A 136 9.13 -3.52 -0.41
CA LEU A 136 7.99 -3.62 -1.32
C LEU A 136 8.22 -2.76 -2.56
N ASN A 137 8.65 -3.39 -3.64
CA ASN A 137 8.86 -2.74 -4.92
C ASN A 137 7.53 -2.63 -5.68
N PRO A 138 7.19 -1.45 -6.25
CA PRO A 138 6.00 -1.30 -7.08
C PRO A 138 6.16 -1.95 -8.47
N THR A 139 5.04 -2.20 -9.13
CA THR A 139 5.02 -2.58 -10.54
C THR A 139 5.60 -1.44 -11.41
N CYS A 140 5.08 -0.22 -11.23
CA CYS A 140 5.58 0.97 -11.93
C CYS A 140 5.10 2.27 -11.26
N HIS A 141 5.70 3.38 -11.65
CA HIS A 141 5.22 4.73 -11.37
C HIS A 141 4.03 5.07 -12.30
N HIS A 142 3.17 6.01 -11.91
CA HIS A 142 2.00 6.37 -12.72
C HIS A 142 2.32 7.07 -14.05
N ASP A 143 3.51 7.64 -14.18
CA ASP A 143 4.01 8.24 -15.43
C ASP A 143 4.92 7.30 -16.24
N ASP A 144 5.02 6.04 -15.84
CA ASP A 144 5.80 5.05 -16.60
C ASP A 144 5.21 4.86 -17.99
N PRO A 145 6.02 5.01 -19.07
CA PRO A 145 5.53 4.88 -20.44
C PRO A 145 4.97 3.49 -20.77
N LYS A 146 5.26 2.49 -19.94
CA LYS A 146 4.74 1.13 -20.07
C LYS A 146 3.45 0.89 -19.28
N LEU A 147 2.88 1.89 -18.60
CA LEU A 147 1.74 1.71 -17.71
C LEU A 147 0.57 1.00 -18.43
N ASP A 148 0.22 1.44 -19.63
CA ASP A 148 -0.90 0.86 -20.39
C ASP A 148 -0.62 -0.59 -20.81
N GLU A 149 0.59 -0.88 -21.31
CA GLU A 149 1.05 -2.25 -21.62
C GLU A 149 1.03 -3.16 -20.39
N LEU A 150 1.48 -2.64 -19.23
CA LEU A 150 1.49 -3.39 -17.98
C LEU A 150 0.08 -3.72 -17.52
N CYS A 151 -0.88 -2.80 -17.67
CA CYS A 151 -2.30 -3.06 -17.40
C CYS A 151 -2.83 -4.18 -18.29
N ASP A 152 -2.57 -4.16 -19.60
CA ASP A 152 -2.99 -5.22 -20.51
C ASP A 152 -2.38 -6.57 -20.15
N ARG A 153 -1.09 -6.61 -19.85
CA ARG A 153 -0.41 -7.83 -19.42
C ARG A 153 -0.95 -8.37 -18.11
N PHE A 154 -1.32 -7.50 -17.17
CA PHE A 154 -1.94 -7.92 -15.90
C PHE A 154 -3.33 -8.51 -16.12
N LEU A 155 -4.15 -7.87 -16.94
CA LEU A 155 -5.53 -8.28 -17.20
C LEU A 155 -5.62 -9.57 -18.06
N THR A 156 -4.73 -9.72 -19.05
CA THR A 156 -4.79 -10.85 -19.99
C THR A 156 -3.85 -11.99 -19.65
N GLY A 157 -2.78 -11.69 -18.89
CA GLY A 157 -1.75 -12.68 -18.56
C GLY A 157 -2.27 -13.74 -17.59
N LYS A 158 -2.07 -15.01 -17.94
CA LYS A 158 -2.29 -16.13 -17.02
C LYS A 158 -0.98 -16.45 -16.30
N LEU A 159 -1.01 -16.47 -14.96
CA LEU A 159 0.03 -17.17 -14.22
C LEU A 159 -0.29 -18.66 -14.23
N PRO A 160 0.72 -19.52 -14.41
CA PRO A 160 0.52 -20.95 -14.29
C PRO A 160 0.07 -21.34 -12.86
N PHE A 161 0.50 -20.59 -11.86
CA PHE A 161 0.13 -20.78 -10.44
C PHE A 161 0.23 -19.46 -9.67
N GLY A 162 -0.59 -19.31 -8.61
CA GLY A 162 -0.47 -18.28 -7.59
C GLY A 162 -1.18 -16.95 -7.92
N LEU A 163 -0.88 -15.95 -7.12
CA LEU A 163 -1.48 -14.62 -7.16
C LEU A 163 -0.58 -13.63 -7.91
N LYS A 164 -1.17 -12.62 -8.50
CA LYS A 164 -0.49 -11.46 -9.10
C LYS A 164 -0.76 -10.21 -8.27
N LEU A 165 0.23 -9.33 -8.17
CA LEU A 165 0.10 -8.00 -7.58
C LEU A 165 0.39 -6.94 -8.65
N PHE A 166 -0.58 -6.06 -8.91
CA PHE A 166 -0.33 -4.81 -9.62
C PHE A 166 -0.24 -3.69 -8.59
N TYR A 167 0.93 -3.10 -8.45
CA TYR A 167 1.17 -2.01 -7.52
C TYR A 167 1.60 -0.74 -8.26
N LEU A 168 0.65 0.19 -8.44
CA LEU A 168 0.91 1.52 -8.99
C LEU A 168 1.28 2.47 -7.85
N TRP A 169 2.28 3.32 -8.06
CA TRP A 169 2.65 4.36 -7.11
C TRP A 169 2.90 5.71 -7.80
N GLY A 170 2.99 6.77 -7.02
CA GLY A 170 3.30 8.12 -7.48
C GLY A 170 2.92 9.16 -6.43
N HIS A 171 2.88 10.42 -6.82
CA HIS A 171 2.50 11.53 -5.95
C HIS A 171 1.29 12.28 -6.53
N SER A 172 0.32 12.58 -5.68
CA SER A 172 -0.91 13.26 -6.12
C SER A 172 -0.68 14.67 -6.69
N TYR A 173 0.39 15.35 -6.28
CA TYR A 173 0.73 16.68 -6.79
C TYR A 173 1.28 16.65 -8.22
N GLU A 174 1.82 15.53 -8.68
CA GLU A 174 2.39 15.39 -10.03
C GLU A 174 1.32 15.52 -11.11
N PHE A 175 0.11 15.01 -10.87
CA PHE A 175 -1.01 15.19 -11.79
C PHE A 175 -1.41 16.67 -11.95
N GLU A 176 -1.37 17.44 -10.86
CA GLU A 176 -1.61 18.88 -10.91
C GLU A 176 -0.46 19.60 -11.62
N GLN A 177 0.79 19.23 -11.32
CA GLN A 177 1.99 19.83 -11.89
C GLN A 177 2.07 19.61 -13.40
N HIS A 178 1.73 18.41 -13.87
CA HIS A 178 1.79 18.04 -15.29
C HIS A 178 0.47 18.28 -16.02
N ASN A 179 -0.59 18.70 -15.30
CA ASN A 179 -1.95 18.88 -15.83
C ASN A 179 -2.43 17.62 -16.60
N ASN A 180 -2.22 16.44 -16.04
CA ASN A 180 -2.45 15.15 -16.69
C ASN A 180 -3.32 14.20 -15.85
N TRP A 181 -4.37 14.71 -15.21
CA TRP A 181 -5.33 13.92 -14.45
C TRP A 181 -6.00 12.80 -15.24
N GLU A 182 -6.02 12.90 -16.58
CA GLU A 182 -6.51 11.86 -17.47
C GLU A 182 -5.72 10.55 -17.36
N VAL A 183 -4.43 10.59 -16.99
CA VAL A 183 -3.59 9.38 -16.82
C VAL A 183 -4.17 8.47 -15.76
N ILE A 184 -4.45 9.02 -14.57
CA ILE A 184 -5.00 8.20 -13.47
C ILE A 184 -6.47 7.81 -13.73
N ARG A 185 -7.25 8.64 -14.44
CA ARG A 185 -8.61 8.29 -14.86
C ARG A 185 -8.61 7.12 -15.82
N ALA A 186 -7.78 7.16 -16.87
CA ALA A 186 -7.65 6.08 -17.84
C ALA A 186 -7.20 4.77 -17.16
N PHE A 187 -6.23 4.84 -16.22
CA PHE A 187 -5.84 3.68 -15.41
C PHE A 187 -7.02 3.13 -14.62
N CYS A 188 -7.74 3.97 -13.88
CA CYS A 188 -8.89 3.55 -13.08
C CYS A 188 -10.00 2.96 -13.93
N GLU A 189 -10.34 3.57 -15.08
CA GLU A 189 -11.33 3.06 -16.02
C GLU A 189 -10.95 1.67 -16.55
N LYS A 190 -9.69 1.50 -16.94
CA LYS A 190 -9.16 0.22 -17.46
C LYS A 190 -9.15 -0.88 -16.41
N MET A 191 -8.75 -0.56 -15.20
CA MET A 191 -8.48 -1.55 -14.14
C MET A 191 -9.67 -1.83 -13.24
N SER A 192 -10.67 -0.94 -13.13
CA SER A 192 -11.79 -1.07 -12.18
C SER A 192 -12.84 -2.10 -12.61
N GLY A 193 -13.68 -2.53 -11.66
CA GLY A 193 -14.87 -3.35 -11.91
C GLY A 193 -14.60 -4.78 -12.37
N LYS A 194 -13.39 -5.29 -12.28
CA LYS A 194 -13.04 -6.67 -12.62
C LYS A 194 -13.40 -7.59 -11.46
N LYS A 195 -14.12 -8.67 -11.72
CA LYS A 195 -14.62 -9.61 -10.69
C LYS A 195 -13.51 -10.50 -10.08
N ASP A 196 -12.43 -10.67 -10.79
CA ASP A 196 -11.26 -11.47 -10.44
C ASP A 196 -10.09 -10.66 -9.89
N ILE A 197 -10.31 -9.36 -9.63
CA ILE A 197 -9.35 -8.46 -9.01
C ILE A 197 -9.86 -8.02 -7.64
N TRP A 198 -9.03 -8.21 -6.64
CA TRP A 198 -9.22 -7.65 -5.30
C TRP A 198 -8.56 -6.27 -5.23
N TYR A 199 -9.37 -5.22 -5.10
CA TYR A 199 -8.90 -3.85 -4.89
C TYR A 199 -8.69 -3.65 -3.40
N ALA A 200 -7.46 -3.49 -2.98
CA ALA A 200 -7.08 -3.49 -1.58
C ALA A 200 -6.00 -2.44 -1.27
N THR A 201 -5.91 -2.05 -0.03
CA THR A 201 -4.80 -1.27 0.51
C THR A 201 -3.58 -2.16 0.74
N ASN A 202 -2.40 -1.55 0.87
CA ASN A 202 -1.19 -2.32 1.08
C ASN A 202 -1.25 -3.18 2.35
N ILE A 203 -1.79 -2.63 3.45
CA ILE A 203 -1.86 -3.38 4.71
C ILE A 203 -2.83 -4.55 4.64
N GLU A 204 -3.94 -4.43 3.92
CA GLU A 204 -4.88 -5.53 3.70
C GLU A 204 -4.21 -6.67 2.94
N ILE A 205 -3.44 -6.36 1.89
CA ILE A 205 -2.69 -7.36 1.11
C ILE A 205 -1.64 -8.05 1.99
N VAL A 206 -0.87 -7.27 2.76
CA VAL A 206 0.17 -7.81 3.65
C VAL A 206 -0.43 -8.73 4.71
N ASP A 207 -1.51 -8.31 5.36
CA ASP A 207 -2.16 -9.10 6.41
C ASP A 207 -2.76 -10.38 5.86
N TYR A 208 -3.46 -10.31 4.71
CA TYR A 208 -4.04 -11.47 4.06
C TYR A 208 -2.97 -12.49 3.63
N LEU A 209 -1.91 -12.03 2.95
CA LEU A 209 -0.85 -12.92 2.48
C LEU A 209 -0.01 -13.50 3.63
N ASN A 210 0.19 -12.74 4.71
CA ASN A 210 0.83 -13.28 5.91
C ASN A 210 -0.08 -14.31 6.61
N ALA A 211 -1.38 -14.12 6.63
CA ALA A 211 -2.33 -15.11 7.14
C ALA A 211 -2.33 -16.37 6.27
N SER A 212 -2.39 -16.25 4.95
CA SER A 212 -2.38 -17.39 4.04
C SER A 212 -1.12 -18.26 4.16
N ARG A 213 0.03 -17.64 4.42
CA ARG A 213 1.32 -18.34 4.65
C ARG A 213 1.36 -19.14 5.97
N GLN A 214 0.40 -18.92 6.88
CA GLN A 214 0.31 -19.66 8.14
C GLN A 214 -0.56 -20.91 8.06
N LEU A 215 -1.21 -21.19 6.93
CA LEU A 215 -1.95 -22.43 6.73
C LEU A 215 -1.04 -23.63 7.00
N ARG A 216 -1.60 -24.62 7.71
CA ARG A 216 -0.89 -25.86 8.04
C ARG A 216 -1.53 -27.02 7.29
N THR A 217 -0.71 -27.78 6.61
CA THR A 217 -1.17 -28.95 5.83
C THR A 217 -0.68 -30.25 6.44
N SER A 218 -1.48 -31.32 6.32
CA SER A 218 -1.01 -32.67 6.60
C SER A 218 0.11 -33.08 5.62
N ALA A 219 0.88 -34.09 5.97
CA ALA A 219 2.00 -34.56 5.16
C ALA A 219 1.59 -35.02 3.75
N ASP A 220 0.38 -35.53 3.60
CA ASP A 220 -0.22 -35.96 2.32
C ASP A 220 -1.00 -34.83 1.61
N GLY A 221 -1.11 -33.64 2.24
CA GLY A 221 -1.81 -32.48 1.70
C GLY A 221 -3.34 -32.54 1.76
N HIS A 222 -3.95 -33.62 2.32
CA HIS A 222 -5.41 -33.80 2.34
C HIS A 222 -6.13 -33.04 3.46
N ILE A 223 -5.41 -32.56 4.47
CA ILE A 223 -5.99 -31.79 5.57
C ILE A 223 -5.32 -30.44 5.63
N VAL A 224 -6.11 -29.38 5.69
CA VAL A 224 -5.62 -28.01 5.84
C VAL A 224 -6.29 -27.36 7.06
N PHE A 225 -5.47 -26.79 7.95
CA PHE A 225 -5.90 -26.03 9.11
C PHE A 225 -5.53 -24.55 8.94
N ASN A 226 -6.50 -23.69 9.16
CA ASN A 226 -6.30 -22.23 9.20
C ASN A 226 -6.17 -21.74 10.66
N PRO A 227 -4.95 -21.48 11.16
CA PRO A 227 -4.76 -21.02 12.54
C PRO A 227 -5.02 -19.52 12.73
N THR A 228 -5.41 -18.80 11.69
CA THR A 228 -5.54 -17.34 11.71
C THR A 228 -6.96 -16.89 12.01
N ALA A 229 -7.13 -15.58 12.22
CA ALA A 229 -8.44 -14.95 12.38
C ALA A 229 -9.06 -14.48 11.05
N THR A 230 -8.46 -14.83 9.90
CA THR A 230 -8.87 -14.42 8.56
C THR A 230 -9.30 -15.62 7.75
N ASP A 231 -10.44 -15.53 7.08
CA ASP A 231 -10.88 -16.54 6.11
C ASP A 231 -9.92 -16.54 4.90
N ILE A 232 -9.43 -17.73 4.52
CA ILE A 232 -8.45 -17.88 3.44
C ILE A 232 -9.07 -18.65 2.28
N TRP A 233 -8.95 -18.11 1.08
CA TRP A 233 -9.34 -18.81 -0.15
C TRP A 233 -8.15 -19.60 -0.70
N VAL A 234 -8.41 -20.84 -1.04
CA VAL A 234 -7.44 -21.74 -1.67
C VAL A 234 -8.04 -22.36 -2.91
N GLU A 235 -7.18 -22.67 -3.87
CA GLU A 235 -7.58 -23.46 -5.06
C GLU A 235 -7.12 -24.89 -4.87
N ASN A 236 -8.05 -25.84 -5.03
CA ASN A 236 -7.76 -27.26 -5.05
C ASN A 236 -8.37 -27.90 -6.32
N LYS A 237 -7.52 -28.42 -7.20
CA LYS A 237 -7.92 -29.09 -8.46
C LYS A 237 -8.84 -28.24 -9.35
N GLY A 238 -8.64 -26.90 -9.36
CA GLY A 238 -9.42 -25.95 -10.12
C GLY A 238 -10.69 -25.45 -9.45
N GLU A 239 -10.99 -25.90 -8.24
CA GLU A 239 -12.11 -25.41 -7.43
C GLU A 239 -11.61 -24.46 -6.35
N ILE A 240 -12.27 -23.30 -6.21
CA ILE A 240 -11.96 -22.32 -5.16
C ILE A 240 -12.81 -22.66 -3.94
N MET A 241 -12.16 -22.85 -2.81
CA MET A 241 -12.82 -23.05 -1.52
C MET A 241 -12.32 -22.07 -0.48
N THR A 242 -13.15 -21.82 0.54
CA THR A 242 -12.81 -20.95 1.66
C THR A 242 -12.53 -21.81 2.89
N ILE A 243 -11.38 -21.60 3.53
CA ILE A 243 -11.06 -22.18 4.84
C ILE A 243 -11.29 -21.08 5.88
N LYS A 244 -12.32 -21.25 6.69
CA LYS A 244 -12.70 -20.27 7.71
C LYS A 244 -11.62 -20.11 8.78
N ALA A 245 -11.63 -18.97 9.45
CA ALA A 245 -10.80 -18.70 10.63
C ALA A 245 -10.94 -19.83 11.68
N GLY A 246 -9.84 -20.45 12.07
CA GLY A 246 -9.80 -21.54 13.05
C GLY A 246 -10.32 -22.89 12.53
N GLU A 247 -10.65 -23.02 11.25
CA GLU A 247 -11.23 -24.25 10.66
C GLU A 247 -10.15 -25.24 10.22
N THR A 248 -10.50 -26.52 10.29
CA THR A 248 -9.77 -27.62 9.65
C THR A 248 -10.66 -28.25 8.59
N VAL A 249 -10.18 -28.36 7.36
CA VAL A 249 -10.92 -28.96 6.23
C VAL A 249 -10.15 -30.12 5.60
N SER A 250 -10.87 -31.04 4.96
CA SER A 250 -10.29 -32.01 4.02
C SER A 250 -10.40 -31.45 2.60
N VAL A 251 -9.29 -31.52 1.83
CA VAL A 251 -9.16 -30.98 0.46
C VAL A 251 -8.84 -32.08 -0.54
#